data_371e0760f1e016cee80aaf2c5f329624
#
_entry.id   371e0760f1e016cee80aaf2c5f329624
#
_cell.length_a   1.000
_cell.length_b   1.000
_cell.length_c   1.000
_cell.angle_alpha   90.00
_cell.angle_beta   90.00
_cell.angle_gamma   90.00
#
_symmetry.space_group_name_H-M   'P 1'
#
loop_
_entity.id
_entity.type
_entity.pdbx_description
1 polymer ?
#
loop_
_entity_poly.entity_id
_entity_poly.type
_entity_poly.pdbx_seq_one_letter_code
_entity_poly.pdbx_strand_id
1 'polypeptide(L)'
;MQLEISRVGGVIGAEIHGVDLAKSLPERTVSAIRQALLEHLAIFFRDQHLTPAQYRDFAARVGRPIKYPFVPGIEGFPEITPVLKRPDQTINFGGVWHSDTTYLPEPPMATLLLAQELPAFGGDTEFANQYLAYETLSDGMKSLLGGLRGVARSDKAEASRTREDRGKKPGTGGELLTAEHPVVRTHPETGRKALYVNIAHTARFVGMTEEESQPLLRFLWRHQTRPEFTCRFAWTPGALALWDNRCAQHQAINDYQGQKRLMHRITLAGDSPR
;
A
#
# COMPACT_ATOMS: atom_id res chain seq x y z
N MET A 1 8.74 15.41 -23.01
CA MET A 1 9.35 16.01 -21.81
C MET A 1 9.78 14.83 -20.95
N GLN A 2 11.03 14.76 -20.62
CA GLN A 2 11.52 13.76 -19.66
C GLN A 2 11.16 14.25 -18.26
N LEU A 3 10.63 13.37 -17.40
CA LEU A 3 10.38 13.69 -15.99
C LEU A 3 11.71 13.93 -15.30
N GLU A 4 11.77 14.91 -14.43
CA GLU A 4 12.86 15.07 -13.49
C GLU A 4 12.55 14.16 -12.28
N ILE A 5 13.45 13.19 -12.01
CA ILE A 5 13.25 12.14 -11.00
C ILE A 5 14.45 12.12 -10.08
N SER A 6 14.20 12.18 -8.76
CA SER A 6 15.24 11.97 -7.75
C SER A 6 14.87 10.78 -6.84
N ARG A 7 15.84 9.89 -6.60
CA ARG A 7 15.61 8.73 -5.73
C ARG A 7 15.50 9.15 -4.26
N VAL A 8 14.53 8.59 -3.56
CA VAL A 8 14.39 8.70 -2.10
C VAL A 8 15.16 7.59 -1.39
N GLY A 9 15.12 6.39 -1.95
CA GLY A 9 15.87 5.23 -1.44
C GLY A 9 16.68 4.54 -2.54
N GLY A 10 17.64 3.70 -2.15
CA GLY A 10 18.50 2.98 -3.09
C GLY A 10 17.76 1.95 -3.95
N VAL A 11 16.64 1.40 -3.44
CA VAL A 11 15.95 0.22 -4.03
C VAL A 11 14.45 0.43 -4.25
N ILE A 12 13.88 1.47 -3.67
CA ILE A 12 12.47 1.83 -3.76
C ILE A 12 12.30 3.32 -3.44
N GLY A 13 11.32 3.95 -4.09
CA GLY A 13 10.93 5.33 -3.84
C GLY A 13 11.68 6.37 -4.68
N ALA A 14 10.92 7.21 -5.38
CA ALA A 14 11.44 8.36 -6.12
C ALA A 14 10.49 9.55 -6.07
N GLU A 15 11.02 10.76 -5.99
CA GLU A 15 10.26 12.00 -6.15
C GLU A 15 10.22 12.41 -7.62
N ILE A 16 9.04 12.81 -8.08
CA ILE A 16 8.80 13.33 -9.43
C ILE A 16 8.65 14.84 -9.34
N HIS A 17 9.50 15.55 -10.03
CA HIS A 17 9.55 17.02 -10.01
C HIS A 17 8.94 17.64 -11.27
N GLY A 18 8.54 18.93 -11.17
CA GLY A 18 8.07 19.71 -12.30
C GLY A 18 6.71 19.33 -12.88
N VAL A 19 5.92 18.52 -12.14
CA VAL A 19 4.56 18.10 -12.54
C VAL A 19 3.54 18.72 -11.59
N ASP A 20 2.55 19.40 -12.14
CA ASP A 20 1.38 19.90 -11.43
C ASP A 20 0.17 19.01 -11.76
N LEU A 21 -0.21 18.18 -10.81
CA LEU A 21 -1.30 17.19 -10.96
C LEU A 21 -2.69 17.84 -10.97
N ALA A 22 -2.80 19.13 -10.62
CA ALA A 22 -4.05 19.89 -10.74
C ALA A 22 -4.41 20.22 -12.20
N LYS A 23 -3.43 20.12 -13.11
CA LYS A 23 -3.60 20.44 -14.54
C LYS A 23 -3.90 19.18 -15.35
N SER A 24 -4.51 19.38 -16.50
CA SER A 24 -4.63 18.32 -17.50
C SER A 24 -3.24 17.94 -18.02
N LEU A 25 -2.81 16.72 -17.72
CA LEU A 25 -1.50 16.22 -18.15
C LEU A 25 -1.58 15.62 -19.56
N PRO A 26 -0.59 15.88 -20.44
CA PRO A 26 -0.46 15.16 -21.70
C PRO A 26 -0.30 13.65 -21.47
N GLU A 27 -0.79 12.83 -22.41
CA GLU A 27 -0.72 11.36 -22.31
C GLU A 27 0.70 10.84 -22.10
N ARG A 28 1.67 11.44 -22.81
CA ARG A 28 3.11 11.13 -22.63
C ARG A 28 3.61 11.33 -21.20
N THR A 29 3.06 12.34 -20.48
CA THR A 29 3.45 12.59 -19.08
C THR A 29 2.84 11.53 -18.15
N VAL A 30 1.58 11.17 -18.37
CA VAL A 30 0.91 10.09 -17.59
C VAL A 30 1.61 8.76 -17.81
N SER A 31 1.97 8.44 -19.06
CA SER A 31 2.73 7.24 -19.39
C SER A 31 4.11 7.22 -18.72
N ALA A 32 4.80 8.37 -18.66
CA ALA A 32 6.08 8.49 -17.98
C ALA A 32 5.95 8.34 -16.46
N ILE A 33 4.88 8.88 -15.84
CA ILE A 33 4.55 8.67 -14.43
C ILE A 33 4.30 7.18 -14.15
N ARG A 34 3.53 6.51 -15.02
CA ARG A 34 3.29 5.07 -14.89
C ARG A 34 4.59 4.26 -15.00
N GLN A 35 5.45 4.59 -15.95
CA GLN A 35 6.76 3.95 -16.09
C GLN A 35 7.63 4.16 -14.84
N ALA A 36 7.64 5.38 -14.28
CA ALA A 36 8.34 5.67 -13.03
C ALA A 36 7.79 4.86 -11.85
N LEU A 37 6.47 4.64 -11.78
CA LEU A 37 5.87 3.76 -10.78
C LEU A 37 6.35 2.30 -10.91
N LEU A 38 6.40 1.76 -12.14
CA LEU A 38 6.87 0.40 -12.39
C LEU A 38 8.36 0.23 -12.07
N GLU A 39 9.16 1.27 -12.27
CA GLU A 39 10.61 1.26 -11.99
C GLU A 39 10.92 1.43 -10.50
N HIS A 40 10.24 2.37 -9.83
CA HIS A 40 10.54 2.78 -8.46
C HIS A 40 9.57 2.24 -7.41
N LEU A 41 8.49 1.55 -7.78
CA LEU A 41 7.47 0.90 -6.95
C LEU A 41 6.65 1.86 -6.06
N ALA A 42 7.22 2.96 -5.64
CA ALA A 42 6.56 4.08 -4.95
C ALA A 42 7.12 5.40 -5.50
N ILE A 43 6.23 6.31 -5.87
CA ILE A 43 6.62 7.64 -6.38
C ILE A 43 5.90 8.72 -5.60
N PHE A 44 6.55 9.86 -5.48
CA PHE A 44 6.11 10.97 -4.64
C PHE A 44 6.09 12.27 -5.42
N PHE A 45 5.12 13.12 -5.09
CA PHE A 45 4.98 14.47 -5.64
C PHE A 45 4.88 15.44 -4.46
N ARG A 46 5.58 16.56 -4.52
CA ARG A 46 5.49 17.63 -3.53
C ARG A 46 4.54 18.72 -3.99
N ASP A 47 4.02 19.49 -3.04
CA ASP A 47 3.24 20.73 -3.29
C ASP A 47 2.01 20.55 -4.20
N GLN A 48 1.31 19.43 -4.07
CA GLN A 48 0.13 19.10 -4.86
C GLN A 48 -1.16 19.52 -4.11
N HIS A 49 -1.60 20.76 -4.33
CA HIS A 49 -2.83 21.29 -3.73
C HIS A 49 -4.05 20.98 -4.59
N LEU A 50 -4.55 19.74 -4.49
CA LEU A 50 -5.62 19.23 -5.34
C LEU A 50 -6.98 19.38 -4.69
N THR A 51 -7.97 19.86 -5.45
CA THR A 51 -9.39 19.65 -5.10
C THR A 51 -9.74 18.15 -5.19
N PRO A 52 -10.80 17.68 -4.50
CA PRO A 52 -11.25 16.30 -4.61
C PRO A 52 -11.49 15.85 -6.06
N ALA A 53 -12.04 16.72 -6.91
CA ALA A 53 -12.25 16.42 -8.33
C ALA A 53 -10.93 16.22 -9.08
N GLN A 54 -9.95 17.12 -8.92
CA GLN A 54 -8.63 17.01 -9.55
C GLN A 54 -7.89 15.76 -9.09
N TYR A 55 -7.97 15.43 -7.80
CA TYR A 55 -7.36 14.24 -7.22
C TYR A 55 -7.95 12.95 -7.82
N ARG A 56 -9.28 12.84 -7.88
CA ARG A 56 -9.98 11.73 -8.54
C ARG A 56 -9.63 11.66 -10.03
N ASP A 57 -9.61 12.78 -10.73
CA ASP A 57 -9.35 12.84 -12.18
C ASP A 57 -7.92 12.40 -12.50
N PHE A 58 -6.92 12.80 -11.69
CA PHE A 58 -5.56 12.28 -11.80
C PHE A 58 -5.51 10.77 -11.54
N ALA A 59 -6.14 10.31 -10.46
CA ALA A 59 -6.19 8.88 -10.13
C ALA A 59 -6.81 8.05 -11.28
N ALA A 60 -7.87 8.56 -11.92
CA ALA A 60 -8.53 7.93 -13.07
C ALA A 60 -7.62 7.84 -14.32
N ARG A 61 -6.61 8.70 -14.45
CA ARG A 61 -5.61 8.61 -15.54
C ARG A 61 -4.58 7.51 -15.29
N VAL A 62 -4.34 7.16 -14.03
CA VAL A 62 -3.40 6.08 -13.65
C VAL A 62 -4.08 4.71 -13.71
N GLY A 63 -5.32 4.62 -13.25
CA GLY A 63 -6.10 3.40 -13.23
C GLY A 63 -7.54 3.67 -12.81
N ARG A 64 -8.38 2.65 -12.70
CA ARG A 64 -9.80 2.79 -12.32
C ARG A 64 -9.96 2.94 -10.80
N PRO A 65 -10.37 4.12 -10.26
CA PRO A 65 -10.65 4.29 -8.83
C PRO A 65 -11.77 3.35 -8.36
N ILE A 66 -11.63 2.82 -7.14
CA ILE A 66 -12.63 1.96 -6.50
C ILE A 66 -12.97 2.47 -5.09
N LYS A 67 -14.16 2.12 -4.62
CA LYS A 67 -14.59 2.42 -3.25
C LYS A 67 -13.90 1.49 -2.27
N TYR A 68 -13.48 2.03 -1.13
CA TYR A 68 -12.99 1.20 -0.02
C TYR A 68 -14.19 0.55 0.72
N PRO A 69 -14.15 -0.77 1.01
CA PRO A 69 -15.34 -1.46 1.50
C PRO A 69 -15.75 -1.13 2.94
N PHE A 70 -14.84 -0.61 3.78
CA PHE A 70 -15.09 -0.48 5.23
C PHE A 70 -15.33 0.95 5.71
N VAL A 71 -14.90 1.96 4.97
CA VAL A 71 -15.03 3.37 5.33
C VAL A 71 -15.66 4.12 4.16
N PRO A 72 -16.72 4.88 4.38
CA PRO A 72 -17.33 5.68 3.31
C PRO A 72 -16.34 6.74 2.81
N GLY A 73 -16.43 7.06 1.53
CA GLY A 73 -15.71 8.18 0.95
C GLY A 73 -16.27 9.53 1.42
N ILE A 74 -15.57 10.60 1.07
CA ILE A 74 -16.03 11.97 1.35
C ILE A 74 -17.27 12.31 0.50
N GLU A 75 -18.01 13.32 0.93
CA GLU A 75 -19.22 13.78 0.23
C GLU A 75 -18.93 14.12 -1.24
N GLY A 76 -19.73 13.59 -2.15
CA GLY A 76 -19.58 13.75 -3.59
C GLY A 76 -18.50 12.91 -4.24
N PHE A 77 -17.59 12.27 -3.46
CA PHE A 77 -16.47 11.48 -3.98
C PHE A 77 -16.31 10.16 -3.20
N PRO A 78 -17.15 9.16 -3.48
CA PRO A 78 -17.17 7.91 -2.71
C PRO A 78 -15.89 7.08 -2.86
N GLU A 79 -15.02 7.37 -3.84
CA GLU A 79 -13.71 6.73 -4.04
C GLU A 79 -12.61 7.34 -3.16
N ILE A 80 -12.82 8.56 -2.61
CA ILE A 80 -11.83 9.25 -1.76
C ILE A 80 -12.12 8.90 -0.31
N THR A 81 -11.34 8.02 0.27
CA THR A 81 -11.47 7.60 1.66
C THR A 81 -10.64 8.50 2.57
N PRO A 82 -11.23 9.15 3.59
CA PRO A 82 -10.44 9.88 4.59
C PRO A 82 -9.71 8.90 5.51
N VAL A 83 -8.41 9.09 5.69
CA VAL A 83 -7.59 8.40 6.68
C VAL A 83 -7.24 9.39 7.78
N LEU A 84 -8.04 9.35 8.86
CA LEU A 84 -7.97 10.30 9.95
C LEU A 84 -7.45 9.64 11.24
N LYS A 85 -6.46 10.25 11.88
CA LYS A 85 -6.14 10.03 13.28
C LYS A 85 -6.38 11.33 14.06
N ARG A 86 -7.27 11.27 15.03
CA ARG A 86 -7.55 12.40 15.95
C ARG A 86 -6.52 12.45 17.08
N PRO A 87 -6.35 13.60 17.75
CA PRO A 87 -5.38 13.76 18.84
C PRO A 87 -5.59 12.77 20.00
N ASP A 88 -6.84 12.40 20.29
CA ASP A 88 -7.22 11.46 21.35
C ASP A 88 -6.96 9.99 21.00
N GLN A 89 -6.67 9.68 19.75
CA GLN A 89 -6.39 8.32 19.28
C GLN A 89 -4.92 7.97 19.45
N THR A 90 -4.65 6.81 20.06
CA THR A 90 -3.29 6.31 20.31
C THR A 90 -2.74 5.44 19.18
N ILE A 91 -3.59 5.01 18.25
CA ILE A 91 -3.24 4.11 17.15
C ILE A 91 -3.66 4.75 15.83
N ASN A 92 -2.79 4.65 14.83
CA ASN A 92 -3.05 5.10 13.48
C ASN A 92 -3.60 3.97 12.60
N PHE A 93 -4.18 4.33 11.46
CA PHE A 93 -4.56 3.40 10.40
C PHE A 93 -3.32 2.94 9.64
N GLY A 94 -3.22 1.61 9.36
CA GLY A 94 -2.12 1.05 8.57
C GLY A 94 -0.76 1.01 9.28
N GLY A 95 -0.73 1.01 10.62
CA GLY A 95 0.51 0.99 11.43
C GLY A 95 1.23 -0.36 11.49
N VAL A 96 0.96 -1.27 10.56
CA VAL A 96 1.68 -2.56 10.39
C VAL A 96 1.98 -2.75 8.91
N TRP A 97 3.04 -3.50 8.59
CA TRP A 97 3.43 -3.79 7.22
C TRP A 97 2.35 -4.55 6.45
N HIS A 98 1.91 -4.01 5.31
CA HIS A 98 0.87 -4.60 4.48
C HIS A 98 0.95 -4.14 3.01
N SER A 99 0.35 -4.93 2.13
CA SER A 99 -0.21 -4.48 0.86
C SER A 99 -1.72 -4.37 1.05
N ASP A 100 -2.35 -3.38 0.41
CA ASP A 100 -3.76 -3.06 0.65
C ASP A 100 -4.69 -4.24 0.33
N THR A 101 -5.63 -4.48 1.23
CA THR A 101 -6.82 -5.35 1.06
C THR A 101 -6.55 -6.69 0.37
N THR A 102 -5.43 -7.34 0.66
CA THR A 102 -5.08 -8.64 0.05
C THR A 102 -6.06 -9.78 0.37
N TYR A 103 -7.06 -9.54 1.21
CA TYR A 103 -8.18 -10.45 1.47
C TYR A 103 -9.30 -10.36 0.40
N LEU A 104 -9.13 -9.54 -0.65
CA LEU A 104 -10.02 -9.51 -1.82
C LEU A 104 -9.50 -10.45 -2.91
N PRO A 105 -10.38 -11.09 -3.71
CA PRO A 105 -9.95 -11.91 -4.85
C PRO A 105 -9.14 -11.14 -5.89
N GLU A 106 -9.46 -9.85 -6.07
CA GLU A 106 -8.76 -8.89 -6.92
C GLU A 106 -8.28 -7.70 -6.06
N PRO A 107 -7.13 -7.81 -5.38
CA PRO A 107 -6.59 -6.73 -4.59
C PRO A 107 -6.20 -5.53 -5.46
N PRO A 108 -6.26 -4.29 -4.92
CA PRO A 108 -5.94 -3.10 -5.69
C PRO A 108 -4.52 -3.14 -6.26
N MET A 109 -4.37 -2.68 -7.52
CA MET A 109 -3.05 -2.59 -8.15
C MET A 109 -2.19 -1.51 -7.51
N ALA A 110 -2.77 -0.37 -7.16
CA ALA A 110 -2.04 0.77 -6.63
C ALA A 110 -2.92 1.60 -5.69
N THR A 111 -2.28 2.41 -4.86
CA THR A 111 -2.93 3.35 -3.95
C THR A 111 -2.27 4.72 -4.07
N LEU A 112 -3.11 5.75 -4.06
CA LEU A 112 -2.72 7.15 -3.93
C LEU A 112 -3.07 7.65 -2.53
N LEU A 113 -2.18 8.42 -1.92
CA LEU A 113 -2.39 9.06 -0.62
C LEU A 113 -1.96 10.52 -0.68
N LEU A 114 -2.89 11.43 -0.45
CA LEU A 114 -2.68 12.88 -0.51
C LEU A 114 -2.76 13.48 0.90
N ALA A 115 -1.74 14.21 1.31
CA ALA A 115 -1.69 14.90 2.58
C ALA A 115 -2.66 16.08 2.62
N GLN A 116 -3.57 16.09 3.62
CA GLN A 116 -4.51 17.17 3.88
C GLN A 116 -4.12 17.96 5.12
N GLU A 117 -3.90 17.28 6.25
CA GLU A 117 -3.48 17.88 7.50
C GLU A 117 -2.43 16.97 8.14
N LEU A 118 -1.30 17.53 8.51
CA LEU A 118 -0.16 16.80 9.04
C LEU A 118 0.15 17.21 10.47
N PRO A 119 0.69 16.28 11.29
CA PRO A 119 1.28 16.64 12.58
C PRO A 119 2.53 17.51 12.36
N ALA A 120 2.95 18.25 13.40
CA ALA A 120 4.15 19.08 13.36
C ALA A 120 5.44 18.26 13.15
N PHE A 121 5.42 16.98 13.52
CA PHE A 121 6.52 16.02 13.33
C PHE A 121 5.97 14.59 13.29
N GLY A 122 6.71 13.68 12.69
CA GLY A 122 6.36 12.26 12.59
C GLY A 122 5.23 11.97 11.59
N GLY A 123 4.65 10.78 11.69
CA GLY A 123 3.58 10.34 10.80
C GLY A 123 4.04 9.95 9.41
N ASP A 124 5.32 9.66 9.24
CA ASP A 124 5.90 9.21 7.98
C ASP A 124 5.32 7.87 7.52
N THR A 125 5.59 7.51 6.28
CA THR A 125 5.25 6.20 5.73
C THR A 125 6.51 5.50 5.24
N GLU A 126 6.66 4.22 5.60
CA GLU A 126 7.70 3.35 5.07
C GLU A 126 7.15 2.46 3.96
N PHE A 127 8.00 2.18 2.97
CA PHE A 127 7.71 1.31 1.83
C PHE A 127 8.80 0.26 1.71
N ALA A 128 8.43 -0.99 1.34
CA ALA A 128 9.35 -2.13 1.21
C ALA A 128 9.23 -2.80 -0.15
N ASN A 129 10.37 -3.02 -0.82
CA ASN A 129 10.49 -3.63 -2.15
C ASN A 129 10.35 -5.15 -2.09
N GLN A 130 9.24 -5.68 -2.56
CA GLN A 130 8.95 -7.11 -2.52
C GLN A 130 9.60 -7.90 -3.67
N TYR A 131 10.04 -7.24 -4.74
CA TYR A 131 10.91 -7.86 -5.74
C TYR A 131 12.26 -8.23 -5.14
N LEU A 132 12.91 -7.26 -4.49
CA LEU A 132 14.21 -7.48 -3.88
C LEU A 132 14.14 -8.50 -2.73
N ALA A 133 13.05 -8.46 -1.96
CA ALA A 133 12.78 -9.46 -0.93
C ALA A 133 12.70 -10.88 -1.53
N TYR A 134 12.11 -11.08 -2.70
CA TYR A 134 12.10 -12.36 -3.39
C TYR A 134 13.49 -12.69 -3.99
N GLU A 135 14.09 -11.74 -4.68
CA GLU A 135 15.35 -11.93 -5.41
C GLU A 135 16.51 -12.39 -4.50
N THR A 136 16.53 -11.90 -3.24
CA THR A 136 17.58 -12.20 -2.24
C THR A 136 17.35 -13.49 -1.44
N LEU A 137 16.24 -14.20 -1.65
CA LEU A 137 16.05 -15.53 -1.09
C LEU A 137 17.01 -16.54 -1.73
N SER A 138 17.37 -17.58 -0.98
CA SER A 138 18.09 -18.73 -1.53
C SER A 138 17.22 -19.50 -2.55
N ASP A 139 17.86 -20.23 -3.45
CA ASP A 139 17.14 -21.04 -4.46
C ASP A 139 16.27 -22.11 -3.82
N GLY A 140 16.70 -22.70 -2.69
CA GLY A 140 15.89 -23.65 -1.92
C GLY A 140 14.61 -22.99 -1.39
N MET A 141 14.71 -21.75 -0.87
CA MET A 141 13.55 -21.00 -0.39
C MET A 141 12.63 -20.60 -1.57
N LYS A 142 13.18 -20.12 -2.67
CA LYS A 142 12.40 -19.80 -3.88
C LYS A 142 11.64 -21.04 -4.41
N SER A 143 12.30 -22.20 -4.42
CA SER A 143 11.68 -23.47 -4.81
C SER A 143 10.54 -23.87 -3.86
N LEU A 144 10.77 -23.76 -2.54
CA LEU A 144 9.73 -24.05 -1.53
C LEU A 144 8.50 -23.15 -1.71
N LEU A 145 8.71 -21.84 -1.88
CA LEU A 145 7.63 -20.86 -1.95
C LEU A 145 6.85 -20.90 -3.29
N GLY A 146 7.47 -21.38 -4.37
CA GLY A 146 6.90 -21.33 -5.71
C GLY A 146 5.57 -22.07 -5.89
N GLY A 147 5.30 -23.08 -5.06
CA GLY A 147 4.04 -23.84 -5.06
C GLY A 147 3.06 -23.44 -3.95
N LEU A 148 3.45 -22.54 -3.03
CA LEU A 148 2.61 -22.18 -1.90
C LEU A 148 1.60 -21.08 -2.23
N ARG A 149 0.41 -21.20 -1.63
CA ARG A 149 -0.61 -20.14 -1.61
C ARG A 149 -0.87 -19.71 -0.18
N GLY A 150 -1.01 -18.42 0.06
CA GLY A 150 -1.37 -17.84 1.35
C GLY A 150 -2.85 -17.55 1.43
N VAL A 151 -3.45 -17.83 2.58
CA VAL A 151 -4.82 -17.43 2.93
C VAL A 151 -4.77 -16.06 3.60
N ALA A 152 -5.33 -15.04 2.97
CA ALA A 152 -5.47 -13.71 3.51
C ALA A 152 -6.87 -13.51 4.10
N ARG A 153 -6.96 -12.84 5.26
CA ARG A 153 -8.22 -12.61 6.00
C ARG A 153 -8.32 -11.14 6.42
N SER A 154 -9.56 -10.61 6.42
CA SER A 154 -9.84 -9.24 6.83
C SER A 154 -9.90 -9.04 8.36
N ASP A 155 -10.02 -10.11 9.14
CA ASP A 155 -10.23 -10.08 10.60
C ASP A 155 -8.96 -10.34 11.44
N LYS A 156 -7.78 -10.42 10.80
CA LYS A 156 -6.54 -10.62 11.57
C LYS A 156 -6.34 -9.54 12.62
N ALA A 157 -5.90 -9.95 13.82
CA ALA A 157 -5.75 -9.07 14.97
C ALA A 157 -4.77 -7.92 14.71
N GLU A 158 -3.69 -8.16 13.96
CA GLU A 158 -2.70 -7.17 13.60
C GLU A 158 -3.30 -6.04 12.77
N ALA A 159 -4.11 -6.35 11.76
CA ALA A 159 -4.81 -5.37 10.94
C ALA A 159 -5.95 -4.69 11.70
N SER A 160 -6.75 -5.45 12.46
CA SER A 160 -7.89 -4.91 13.18
C SER A 160 -7.51 -3.93 14.28
N ARG A 161 -6.29 -4.00 14.82
CA ARG A 161 -5.77 -3.02 15.79
C ARG A 161 -5.46 -1.65 15.18
N THR A 162 -5.30 -1.57 13.87
CA THR A 162 -4.87 -0.37 13.14
C THR A 162 -5.93 0.16 12.16
N ARG A 163 -7.18 -0.32 12.23
CA ARG A 163 -8.29 0.15 11.40
C ARG A 163 -9.20 1.11 12.15
N GLU A 164 -9.78 2.08 11.44
CA GLU A 164 -10.73 3.05 12.00
C GLU A 164 -12.10 2.44 12.35
N ASP A 165 -12.45 1.32 11.74
CA ASP A 165 -13.71 0.57 11.96
C ASP A 165 -13.75 -0.22 13.28
N ARG A 166 -12.89 0.09 14.24
CA ARG A 166 -12.81 -0.53 15.57
C ARG A 166 -14.10 -0.55 16.39
N GLY A 167 -15.03 0.32 16.05
CA GLY A 167 -16.36 0.32 16.69
C GLY A 167 -17.19 -0.92 16.37
N LYS A 168 -16.85 -1.65 15.32
CA LYS A 168 -17.47 -2.94 14.98
C LYS A 168 -16.64 -4.06 15.56
N LYS A 169 -17.07 -4.59 16.71
CA LYS A 169 -16.49 -5.80 17.33
C LYS A 169 -16.46 -6.94 16.31
N PRO A 170 -15.44 -7.82 16.31
CA PRO A 170 -15.50 -9.09 15.58
C PRO A 170 -16.82 -9.78 15.90
N GLY A 171 -17.63 -10.08 14.90
CA GLY A 171 -18.97 -10.67 15.09
C GLY A 171 -20.15 -9.70 15.05
N THR A 172 -19.97 -8.38 14.95
CA THR A 172 -21.04 -7.42 14.75
C THR A 172 -21.22 -7.07 13.26
N GLY A 173 -21.65 -8.06 12.45
CA GLY A 173 -22.31 -7.82 11.16
C GLY A 173 -21.44 -7.42 9.98
N GLY A 174 -20.12 -7.58 10.03
CA GLY A 174 -19.24 -7.46 8.86
C GLY A 174 -18.90 -8.85 8.31
N GLU A 175 -19.15 -9.09 7.03
CA GLU A 175 -18.74 -10.32 6.35
C GLU A 175 -17.23 -10.51 6.44
N LEU A 176 -16.79 -11.71 6.85
CA LEU A 176 -15.38 -12.09 6.82
C LEU A 176 -14.93 -12.21 5.37
N LEU A 177 -14.09 -11.29 4.92
CA LEU A 177 -13.48 -11.37 3.60
C LEU A 177 -12.23 -12.24 3.66
N THR A 178 -12.15 -13.19 2.73
CA THR A 178 -11.02 -14.13 2.63
C THR A 178 -10.68 -14.36 1.17
N ALA A 179 -9.38 -14.39 0.87
CA ALA A 179 -8.88 -14.75 -0.45
C ALA A 179 -7.59 -15.57 -0.36
N GLU A 180 -7.32 -16.36 -1.39
CA GLU A 180 -6.12 -17.16 -1.53
C GLU A 180 -5.26 -16.62 -2.67
N HIS A 181 -3.99 -16.34 -2.38
CA HIS A 181 -3.05 -15.79 -3.37
C HIS A 181 -1.75 -16.59 -3.38
N PRO A 182 -1.02 -16.61 -4.52
CA PRO A 182 0.32 -17.18 -4.52
C PRO A 182 1.22 -16.43 -3.55
N VAL A 183 2.07 -17.15 -2.85
CA VAL A 183 3.11 -16.55 -1.96
C VAL A 183 4.12 -15.75 -2.78
N VAL A 184 4.38 -16.20 -4.01
CA VAL A 184 5.23 -15.52 -4.99
C VAL A 184 4.34 -15.09 -6.16
N ARG A 185 4.04 -13.80 -6.22
CA ARG A 185 3.24 -13.20 -7.29
C ARG A 185 4.13 -12.80 -8.46
N THR A 186 3.68 -13.11 -9.70
CA THR A 186 4.27 -12.50 -10.90
C THR A 186 3.56 -11.19 -11.22
N HIS A 187 4.31 -10.11 -11.33
CA HIS A 187 3.77 -8.80 -11.65
C HIS A 187 3.30 -8.76 -13.12
N PRO A 188 2.04 -8.37 -13.41
CA PRO A 188 1.44 -8.53 -14.74
C PRO A 188 2.08 -7.67 -15.83
N GLU A 189 2.72 -6.55 -15.48
CA GLU A 189 3.32 -5.63 -16.44
C GLU A 189 4.84 -5.78 -16.57
N THR A 190 5.53 -6.12 -15.49
CA THR A 190 7.00 -6.25 -15.50
C THR A 190 7.49 -7.69 -15.65
N GLY A 191 6.64 -8.69 -15.39
CA GLY A 191 7.01 -10.10 -15.34
C GLY A 191 7.90 -10.48 -14.15
N ARG A 192 8.29 -9.52 -13.29
CA ARG A 192 9.12 -9.79 -12.11
C ARG A 192 8.32 -10.49 -11.02
N LYS A 193 9.01 -11.32 -10.24
CA LYS A 193 8.43 -12.03 -9.09
C LYS A 193 8.61 -11.22 -7.81
N ALA A 194 7.53 -11.13 -7.01
CA ALA A 194 7.49 -10.44 -5.72
C ALA A 194 6.94 -11.38 -4.64
N LEU A 195 7.41 -11.23 -3.40
CA LEU A 195 6.75 -11.84 -2.24
C LEU A 195 5.39 -11.17 -2.02
N TYR A 196 4.35 -12.00 -1.82
CA TYR A 196 2.98 -11.50 -1.70
C TYR A 196 2.25 -12.03 -0.46
N VAL A 197 2.96 -12.08 0.64
CA VAL A 197 2.44 -12.34 1.99
C VAL A 197 2.74 -11.16 2.89
N ASN A 198 1.86 -10.84 3.85
CA ASN A 198 2.10 -9.75 4.79
C ASN A 198 1.56 -10.08 6.18
N ILE A 199 2.11 -9.42 7.20
CA ILE A 199 1.72 -9.66 8.60
C ILE A 199 0.29 -9.24 8.89
N ALA A 200 -0.23 -8.22 8.19
CA ALA A 200 -1.57 -7.69 8.42
C ALA A 200 -2.68 -8.67 8.02
N HIS A 201 -2.50 -9.40 6.92
CA HIS A 201 -3.60 -10.16 6.34
C HIS A 201 -3.33 -11.66 6.18
N THR A 202 -2.09 -12.10 5.91
CA THR A 202 -1.81 -13.53 5.67
C THR A 202 -1.87 -14.31 6.98
N ALA A 203 -2.84 -15.22 7.11
CA ALA A 203 -3.07 -16.00 8.31
C ALA A 203 -2.28 -17.33 8.28
N ARG A 204 -2.30 -18.04 7.16
CA ARG A 204 -1.69 -19.36 6.99
C ARG A 204 -1.46 -19.67 5.52
N PHE A 205 -0.79 -20.77 5.23
CA PHE A 205 -0.74 -21.35 3.89
C PHE A 205 -1.94 -22.27 3.66
N VAL A 206 -2.33 -22.39 2.39
CA VAL A 206 -3.40 -23.33 1.98
C VAL A 206 -2.96 -24.77 2.29
N GLY A 207 -3.85 -25.55 2.87
CA GLY A 207 -3.55 -26.93 3.27
C GLY A 207 -2.79 -27.07 4.60
N MET A 208 -2.39 -25.96 5.24
CA MET A 208 -1.71 -25.96 6.55
C MET A 208 -2.55 -25.28 7.63
N THR A 209 -2.35 -25.64 8.87
CA THR A 209 -2.88 -24.91 10.03
C THR A 209 -2.13 -23.57 10.21
N GLU A 210 -2.69 -22.67 11.04
CA GLU A 210 -1.99 -21.43 11.40
C GLU A 210 -0.68 -21.74 12.16
N GLU A 211 -0.68 -22.72 13.06
CA GLU A 211 0.50 -23.13 13.82
C GLU A 211 1.64 -23.63 12.92
N GLU A 212 1.34 -24.51 11.97
CA GLU A 212 2.31 -25.02 11.00
C GLU A 212 2.87 -23.93 10.08
N SER A 213 2.06 -22.92 9.75
CA SER A 213 2.44 -21.83 8.84
C SER A 213 3.30 -20.77 9.51
N GLN A 214 3.15 -20.54 10.82
CA GLN A 214 3.75 -19.43 11.55
C GLN A 214 5.29 -19.35 11.46
N PRO A 215 6.07 -20.44 11.57
CA PRO A 215 7.52 -20.36 11.51
C PRO A 215 8.02 -19.75 10.18
N LEU A 216 7.44 -20.19 9.06
CA LEU A 216 7.81 -19.70 7.73
C LEU A 216 7.27 -18.28 7.49
N LEU A 217 6.04 -17.97 7.88
CA LEU A 217 5.46 -16.63 7.77
C LEU A 217 6.28 -15.61 8.57
N ARG A 218 6.69 -15.93 9.81
CA ARG A 218 7.54 -15.05 10.63
C ARG A 218 8.91 -14.79 10.00
N PHE A 219 9.51 -15.80 9.38
CA PHE A 219 10.74 -15.62 8.61
C PHE A 219 10.51 -14.65 7.46
N LEU A 220 9.48 -14.86 6.64
CA LEU A 220 9.16 -14.03 5.48
C LEU A 220 8.86 -12.58 5.88
N TRP A 221 8.04 -12.35 6.91
CA TRP A 221 7.70 -11.00 7.38
C TRP A 221 8.94 -10.20 7.82
N ARG A 222 9.88 -10.84 8.53
CA ARG A 222 11.15 -10.19 8.91
C ARG A 222 12.07 -9.97 7.73
N HIS A 223 12.11 -10.93 6.81
CA HIS A 223 12.98 -10.85 5.64
C HIS A 223 12.54 -9.72 4.70
N GLN A 224 11.25 -9.62 4.40
CA GLN A 224 10.71 -8.69 3.38
C GLN A 224 10.65 -7.22 3.84
N THR A 225 10.86 -6.96 5.11
CA THR A 225 10.85 -5.61 5.70
C THR A 225 12.20 -5.20 6.28
N ARG A 226 13.29 -5.83 5.80
CA ARG A 226 14.67 -5.45 6.18
C ARG A 226 14.96 -4.03 5.75
N PRO A 227 15.72 -3.27 6.56
CA PRO A 227 16.06 -1.87 6.23
C PRO A 227 16.64 -1.68 4.83
N GLU A 228 17.42 -2.65 4.33
CA GLU A 228 18.02 -2.61 3.01
C GLU A 228 17.02 -2.67 1.87
N PHE A 229 15.77 -3.07 2.14
CA PHE A 229 14.70 -3.18 1.15
C PHE A 229 13.72 -2.02 1.23
N THR A 230 13.92 -1.06 2.14
CA THR A 230 12.94 -0.03 2.48
C THR A 230 13.37 1.38 2.12
N CYS A 231 12.39 2.26 1.99
CA CYS A 231 12.59 3.70 2.11
C CYS A 231 11.53 4.28 3.04
N ARG A 232 11.84 5.43 3.65
CA ARG A 232 10.95 6.21 4.50
C ARG A 232 10.64 7.54 3.83
N PHE A 233 9.36 7.86 3.70
CA PHE A 233 8.88 9.10 3.13
C PHE A 233 8.33 10.03 4.21
N ALA A 234 8.99 11.17 4.41
CA ALA A 234 8.53 12.23 5.28
C ALA A 234 7.51 13.11 4.53
N TRP A 235 6.33 13.25 5.10
CA TRP A 235 5.24 14.02 4.51
C TRP A 235 5.44 15.52 4.68
N THR A 236 5.06 16.28 3.63
CA THR A 236 4.91 17.73 3.65
C THR A 236 3.50 18.11 3.22
N PRO A 237 2.98 19.31 3.57
CA PRO A 237 1.68 19.75 3.08
C PRO A 237 1.56 19.63 1.57
N GLY A 238 0.45 19.07 1.07
CA GLY A 238 0.26 18.84 -0.36
C GLY A 238 1.11 17.71 -0.96
N ALA A 239 1.86 16.95 -0.17
CA ALA A 239 2.56 15.79 -0.72
C ALA A 239 1.57 14.68 -1.11
N LEU A 240 1.83 14.06 -2.27
CA LEU A 240 1.10 12.89 -2.76
C LEU A 240 2.07 11.73 -2.96
N ALA A 241 1.71 10.56 -2.43
CA ALA A 241 2.38 9.29 -2.72
C ALA A 241 1.49 8.42 -3.59
N LEU A 242 2.11 7.70 -4.54
CA LEU A 242 1.49 6.66 -5.36
C LEU A 242 2.38 5.43 -5.31
N TRP A 243 1.85 4.28 -4.88
CA TRP A 243 2.62 3.04 -4.81
C TRP A 243 1.90 1.86 -5.42
N ASP A 244 2.69 0.88 -5.88
CA ASP A 244 2.22 -0.35 -6.50
C ASP A 244 2.06 -1.46 -5.46
N ASN A 245 0.82 -1.78 -5.08
CA ASN A 245 0.49 -2.82 -4.10
C ASN A 245 0.85 -4.25 -4.57
N ARG A 246 1.14 -4.42 -5.86
CA ARG A 246 1.48 -5.72 -6.43
C ARG A 246 2.91 -6.16 -6.10
N CYS A 247 3.78 -5.20 -5.74
CA CYS A 247 5.20 -5.42 -5.49
C CYS A 247 5.79 -4.56 -4.36
N ALA A 248 4.97 -3.78 -3.65
CA ALA A 248 5.38 -3.03 -2.48
C ALA A 248 4.49 -3.34 -1.27
N GLN A 249 5.08 -3.35 -0.09
CA GLN A 249 4.38 -3.21 1.20
C GLN A 249 4.65 -1.83 1.77
N HIS A 250 3.77 -1.39 2.65
CA HIS A 250 3.93 -0.12 3.36
C HIS A 250 3.42 -0.21 4.79
N GLN A 251 3.88 0.74 5.64
CA GLN A 251 3.35 0.97 6.98
C GLN A 251 3.39 2.45 7.34
N ALA A 252 2.38 2.92 8.07
CA ALA A 252 2.35 4.27 8.62
C ALA A 252 3.02 4.29 10.00
N ILE A 253 4.01 5.17 10.19
CA ILE A 253 4.69 5.33 11.48
C ILE A 253 3.78 6.07 12.45
N ASN A 254 3.69 5.58 13.70
CA ASN A 254 2.81 6.11 14.73
C ASN A 254 3.58 6.85 15.84
N ASP A 255 4.37 7.84 15.48
CA ASP A 255 5.26 8.61 16.34
C ASP A 255 4.80 10.06 16.58
N TYR A 256 3.50 10.36 16.37
CA TYR A 256 2.88 11.70 16.50
C TYR A 256 1.68 11.70 17.48
N GLN A 257 1.89 11.21 18.69
CA GLN A 257 0.84 11.16 19.70
C GLN A 257 0.32 12.56 20.07
N GLY A 258 -0.98 12.68 20.35
CA GLY A 258 -1.63 13.95 20.66
C GLY A 258 -1.84 14.89 19.49
N GLN A 259 -1.47 14.50 18.25
CA GLN A 259 -1.60 15.31 17.06
C GLN A 259 -2.58 14.72 16.05
N LYS A 260 -3.25 15.59 15.30
CA LYS A 260 -4.15 15.22 14.21
C LYS A 260 -3.36 14.92 12.94
N ARG A 261 -3.79 13.91 12.17
CA ARG A 261 -3.32 13.63 10.81
C ARG A 261 -4.50 13.23 9.94
N LEU A 262 -4.71 13.95 8.84
CA LEU A 262 -5.73 13.65 7.84
C LEU A 262 -5.09 13.47 6.47
N MET A 263 -5.35 12.33 5.87
CA MET A 263 -4.96 12.01 4.50
C MET A 263 -6.21 11.65 3.69
N HIS A 264 -6.18 11.92 2.39
CA HIS A 264 -7.15 11.40 1.44
C HIS A 264 -6.53 10.24 0.64
N ARG A 265 -7.22 9.09 0.62
CA ARG A 265 -6.77 7.88 -0.07
C ARG A 265 -7.69 7.54 -1.23
N ILE A 266 -7.10 7.20 -2.39
CA ILE A 266 -7.78 6.53 -3.50
C ILE A 266 -7.06 5.22 -3.77
N THR A 267 -7.82 4.13 -3.93
CA THR A 267 -7.31 2.85 -4.40
C THR A 267 -7.74 2.58 -5.83
N LEU A 268 -6.86 1.97 -6.62
CA LEU A 268 -7.10 1.63 -8.02
C LEU A 268 -7.37 0.13 -8.15
N ALA A 269 -8.36 -0.23 -8.96
CA ALA A 269 -8.70 -1.62 -9.23
C ALA A 269 -7.48 -2.41 -9.69
N GLY A 270 -7.37 -3.63 -9.22
CA GLY A 270 -6.29 -4.54 -9.58
C GLY A 270 -6.77 -5.77 -10.34
N ASP A 271 -6.00 -6.83 -10.22
CA ASP A 271 -6.15 -8.11 -10.91
C ASP A 271 -6.04 -9.28 -9.92
N SER A 272 -6.49 -10.45 -10.34
CA SER A 272 -6.25 -11.69 -9.60
C SER A 272 -4.76 -12.04 -9.61
N PRO A 273 -4.08 -12.14 -8.44
CA PRO A 273 -2.66 -12.48 -8.35
C PRO A 273 -2.33 -13.86 -8.93
N ARG A 274 -1.25 -13.92 -9.73
CA ARG A 274 -0.79 -15.14 -10.39
C ARG A 274 0.68 -15.42 -10.09
#